data_126f6e97cbd5c0bdd622475df484abd6
#
_entry.id   126f6e97cbd5c0bdd622475df484abd6
#
_cell.length_a   1.000
_cell.length_b   1.000
_cell.length_c   1.000
_cell.angle_alpha   90.00
_cell.angle_beta   90.00
_cell.angle_gamma   90.00
#
_symmetry.space_group_name_H-M   'P 1'
#
loop_
_entity.id
_entity.type
_entity.pdbx_description
1 polymer ?
#
loop_
_entity_poly.entity_id
_entity_poly.type
_entity_poly.pdbx_seq_one_letter_code
_entity_poly.pdbx_strand_id
1 'polypeptide(L)'
;MRAFIAEDSAAIRKYLIDTLRELAHVETVGMAETADEGLRWLEQHGQAWDLAIVDLYLRDGSGLNILAAVGRHQARQKVVVLSNHATADIRAHCAELGADAVFDKSTEIEKLVNYCCALQVTRSVWPKPSE
;
A
#
# COMPACT_ATOMS: atom_id res chain seq x y z
N MET A 1 6.96 10.84 -0.77
CA MET A 1 6.64 9.48 -0.24
C MET A 1 6.80 8.46 -1.36
N ARG A 2 7.51 7.38 -1.07
CA ARG A 2 7.82 6.34 -2.05
C ARG A 2 6.89 5.15 -1.85
N ALA A 3 6.23 4.72 -2.92
CA ALA A 3 5.23 3.66 -2.83
C ALA A 3 5.57 2.45 -3.70
N PHE A 4 5.23 1.28 -3.18
CA PHE A 4 5.17 0.03 -3.91
C PHE A 4 3.71 -0.35 -4.13
N ILE A 5 3.34 -0.77 -5.33
CA ILE A 5 1.96 -1.13 -5.67
C ILE A 5 1.90 -2.54 -6.24
N ALA A 6 1.13 -3.42 -5.60
CA ALA A 6 0.82 -4.76 -6.11
C ALA A 6 -0.61 -4.74 -6.65
N GLU A 7 -0.76 -4.77 -7.96
CA GLU A 7 -2.03 -4.70 -8.68
C GLU A 7 -1.86 -5.33 -10.06
N ASP A 8 -2.67 -6.32 -10.39
CA ASP A 8 -2.55 -7.05 -11.64
C ASP A 8 -3.18 -6.35 -12.86
N SER A 9 -4.14 -5.46 -12.64
CA SER A 9 -4.73 -4.69 -13.73
C SER A 9 -3.84 -3.50 -14.09
N ALA A 10 -3.32 -3.49 -15.31
CA ALA A 10 -2.49 -2.39 -15.79
C ALA A 10 -3.25 -1.06 -15.79
N ALA A 11 -4.54 -1.09 -16.12
CA ALA A 11 -5.37 0.12 -16.14
C ALA A 11 -5.57 0.69 -14.73
N ILE A 12 -5.88 -0.16 -13.77
CA ILE A 12 -6.09 0.25 -12.39
C ILE A 12 -4.76 0.73 -11.79
N ARG A 13 -3.68 0.02 -12.06
CA ARG A 13 -2.35 0.39 -11.57
C ARG A 13 -1.96 1.78 -12.07
N LYS A 14 -2.15 2.03 -13.36
CA LYS A 14 -1.86 3.35 -13.94
C LYS A 14 -2.72 4.44 -13.31
N TYR A 15 -3.99 4.17 -13.11
CA TYR A 15 -4.89 5.10 -12.45
C TYR A 15 -4.41 5.44 -11.03
N LEU A 16 -4.02 4.45 -10.26
CA LEU A 16 -3.50 4.65 -8.91
C LEU A 16 -2.20 5.46 -8.92
N ILE A 17 -1.28 5.10 -9.78
CA ILE A 17 0.01 5.80 -9.89
C ILE A 17 -0.21 7.27 -10.21
N ASP A 18 -1.00 7.56 -11.24
CA ASP A 18 -1.24 8.93 -11.68
C ASP A 18 -2.01 9.74 -10.63
N THR A 19 -3.05 9.16 -10.06
CA THR A 19 -3.89 9.83 -9.06
C THR A 19 -3.10 10.15 -7.80
N LEU A 20 -2.35 9.20 -7.29
CA LEU A 20 -1.57 9.40 -6.07
C LEU A 20 -0.42 10.38 -6.29
N ARG A 21 0.18 10.36 -7.47
CA ARG A 21 1.22 11.33 -7.80
C ARG A 21 0.66 12.75 -7.86
N GLU A 22 -0.46 12.94 -8.53
CA GLU A 22 -1.06 14.27 -8.71
C GLU A 22 -1.70 14.83 -7.45
N LEU A 23 -2.42 14.00 -6.72
CA LEU A 23 -3.22 14.46 -5.58
C LEU A 23 -2.53 14.32 -4.23
N ALA A 24 -1.55 13.46 -4.12
CA ALA A 24 -0.91 13.15 -2.84
C ALA A 24 0.62 13.15 -2.89
N HIS A 25 1.20 13.54 -4.02
CA HIS A 25 2.67 13.60 -4.18
C HIS A 25 3.37 12.29 -3.82
N VAL A 26 2.76 11.17 -4.21
CA VAL A 26 3.32 9.84 -3.99
C VAL A 26 4.06 9.41 -5.25
N GLU A 27 5.31 9.03 -5.10
CA GLU A 27 6.13 8.49 -6.17
C GLU A 27 6.12 6.96 -6.12
N THR A 28 5.74 6.30 -7.20
CA THR A 28 5.76 4.85 -7.27
C THR A 28 7.16 4.37 -7.64
N VAL A 29 7.78 3.61 -6.75
CA VAL A 29 9.15 3.12 -6.93
C VAL A 29 9.21 1.63 -7.26
N GLY A 30 8.10 0.92 -7.15
CA GLY A 30 8.03 -0.50 -7.49
C GLY A 30 6.62 -0.95 -7.76
N MET A 31 6.47 -1.99 -8.58
CA MET A 31 5.18 -2.54 -8.96
C MET A 31 5.27 -4.05 -9.07
N ALA A 32 4.15 -4.73 -8.86
CA ALA A 32 4.04 -6.17 -9.09
C ALA A 32 2.63 -6.52 -9.58
N GLU A 33 2.54 -7.54 -10.40
CA GLU A 33 1.26 -8.07 -10.89
C GLU A 33 0.90 -9.39 -10.23
N THR A 34 1.87 -10.04 -9.60
CA THR A 34 1.69 -11.33 -8.93
C THR A 34 2.25 -11.28 -7.52
N ALA A 35 1.83 -12.24 -6.69
CA ALA A 35 2.34 -12.33 -5.32
C ALA A 35 3.85 -12.57 -5.31
N ASP A 36 4.36 -13.45 -6.19
CA ASP A 36 5.79 -13.76 -6.24
C ASP A 36 6.63 -12.54 -6.63
N GLU A 37 6.18 -11.77 -7.62
CA GLU A 37 6.86 -10.54 -8.00
C GLU A 37 6.91 -9.55 -6.83
N GLY A 38 5.79 -9.41 -6.14
CA GLY A 38 5.70 -8.52 -4.98
C GLY A 38 6.62 -8.93 -3.85
N LEU A 39 6.63 -10.22 -3.53
CA LEU A 39 7.50 -10.75 -2.49
C LEU A 39 8.98 -10.55 -2.83
N ARG A 40 9.36 -10.79 -4.08
CA ARG A 40 10.74 -10.58 -4.52
C ARG A 40 11.14 -9.12 -4.46
N TRP A 41 10.26 -8.23 -4.91
CA TRP A 41 10.56 -6.79 -4.86
C TRP A 41 10.76 -6.32 -3.43
N LEU A 42 9.87 -6.69 -2.53
CA LEU A 42 9.95 -6.29 -1.13
C LEU A 42 11.17 -6.87 -0.43
N GLU A 43 11.55 -8.11 -0.76
CA GLU A 43 12.76 -8.71 -0.24
C GLU A 43 14.02 -7.95 -0.68
N GLN A 44 14.07 -7.52 -1.94
CA GLN A 44 15.22 -6.81 -2.48
C GLN A 44 15.29 -5.35 -2.06
N HIS A 45 14.19 -4.74 -1.67
CA HIS A 45 14.10 -3.30 -1.41
C HIS A 45 13.66 -2.95 0.01
N GLY A 46 13.84 -3.82 0.93
CA GLY A 46 13.43 -3.77 2.34
C GLY A 46 12.99 -2.44 2.93
N GLN A 47 13.83 -1.41 2.89
CA GLN A 47 13.52 -0.10 3.47
C GLN A 47 13.40 1.02 2.45
N ALA A 48 13.43 0.68 1.17
CA ALA A 48 13.39 1.68 0.10
C ALA A 48 12.00 2.20 -0.22
N TRP A 49 10.99 1.85 0.58
CA TRP A 49 9.61 2.29 0.39
C TRP A 49 9.01 2.79 1.70
N ASP A 50 8.05 3.68 1.57
CA ASP A 50 7.32 4.26 2.70
C ASP A 50 5.89 3.74 2.79
N LEU A 51 5.32 3.34 1.66
CA LEU A 51 3.94 2.90 1.54
C LEU A 51 3.87 1.70 0.61
N ALA A 52 3.22 0.63 1.05
CA ALA A 52 2.89 -0.49 0.18
C ALA A 52 1.38 -0.54 0.01
N ILE A 53 0.92 -0.56 -1.24
CA ILE A 53 -0.50 -0.68 -1.57
C ILE A 53 -0.67 -2.05 -2.22
N VAL A 54 -1.48 -2.90 -1.60
CA VAL A 54 -1.59 -4.31 -1.96
C VAL A 54 -3.05 -4.67 -2.26
N ASP A 55 -3.30 -5.11 -3.50
CA ASP A 55 -4.58 -5.72 -3.86
C ASP A 55 -4.59 -7.17 -3.37
N LEU A 56 -5.69 -7.60 -2.77
CA LEU A 56 -5.82 -8.98 -2.29
C LEU A 56 -5.96 -9.99 -3.43
N TYR A 57 -6.50 -9.57 -4.57
CA TYR A 57 -6.78 -10.48 -5.69
C TYR A 57 -5.81 -10.19 -6.83
N LEU A 58 -4.69 -10.89 -6.84
CA LEU A 58 -3.68 -10.77 -7.88
C LEU A 58 -3.86 -11.86 -8.94
N ARG A 59 -3.28 -11.63 -10.13
CA ARG A 59 -3.37 -12.58 -11.23
C ARG A 59 -2.87 -13.97 -10.82
N ASP A 60 -1.83 -14.00 -10.03
CA ASP A 60 -1.21 -15.24 -9.58
C ASP A 60 -0.88 -15.08 -8.09
N GLY A 61 -1.43 -15.94 -7.26
CA GLY A 61 -1.26 -15.86 -5.82
C GLY A 61 -2.20 -14.83 -5.19
N SER A 62 -2.02 -14.58 -3.93
CA SER A 62 -2.86 -13.69 -3.15
C SER A 62 -2.07 -12.55 -2.54
N GLY A 63 -2.66 -11.37 -2.51
CA GLY A 63 -2.12 -10.24 -1.76
C GLY A 63 -1.97 -10.52 -0.27
N LEU A 64 -2.69 -11.51 0.27
CA LEU A 64 -2.52 -11.95 1.65
C LEU A 64 -1.11 -12.48 1.90
N ASN A 65 -0.50 -13.12 0.91
CA ASN A 65 0.88 -13.62 1.04
C ASN A 65 1.87 -12.47 1.15
N ILE A 66 1.64 -11.41 0.38
CA ILE A 66 2.47 -10.21 0.47
C ILE A 66 2.27 -9.55 1.83
N LEU A 67 1.03 -9.40 2.25
CA LEU A 67 0.69 -8.78 3.53
C LEU A 67 1.32 -9.53 4.70
N ALA A 68 1.25 -10.85 4.69
CA ALA A 68 1.86 -11.66 5.73
C ALA A 68 3.38 -11.45 5.79
N ALA A 69 4.03 -11.27 4.64
CA ALA A 69 5.47 -11.08 4.58
C ALA A 69 5.90 -9.70 5.11
N VAL A 70 5.07 -8.66 4.90
CA VAL A 70 5.42 -7.29 5.30
C VAL A 70 4.65 -6.81 6.53
N GLY A 71 3.86 -7.68 7.17
CA GLY A 71 3.05 -7.31 8.32
C GLY A 71 3.87 -6.80 9.50
N ARG A 72 5.15 -7.18 9.59
CA ARG A 72 6.08 -6.68 10.61
C ARG A 72 7.02 -5.65 10.00
N HIS A 73 6.45 -4.66 9.34
CA HIS A 73 7.20 -3.56 8.76
C HIS A 73 7.61 -2.54 9.84
N GLN A 74 8.50 -1.64 9.48
CA GLN A 74 8.93 -0.59 10.39
C GLN A 74 7.80 0.42 10.63
N ALA A 75 7.83 1.09 11.80
CA ALA A 75 6.79 2.04 12.16
C ALA A 75 6.59 3.17 11.13
N ARG A 76 7.67 3.58 10.44
CA ARG A 76 7.58 4.62 9.42
C ARG A 76 6.97 4.11 8.11
N GLN A 77 6.97 2.81 7.90
CA GLN A 77 6.39 2.20 6.71
C GLN A 77 4.92 1.88 6.96
N LYS A 78 4.08 2.10 5.97
CA LYS A 78 2.65 1.80 6.07
C LYS A 78 2.25 0.80 4.99
N VAL A 79 1.38 -0.12 5.34
CA VAL A 79 0.84 -1.12 4.43
C VAL A 79 -0.67 -0.92 4.33
N VAL A 80 -1.13 -0.68 3.12
CA VAL A 80 -2.54 -0.44 2.81
C VAL A 80 -3.04 -1.54 1.89
N VAL A 81 -4.20 -2.06 2.19
CA VAL A 81 -4.84 -3.09 1.37
C VAL A 81 -5.98 -2.46 0.58
N LEU A 82 -6.07 -2.81 -0.71
CA LEU A 82 -7.22 -2.51 -1.56
C LEU A 82 -7.97 -3.80 -1.84
N SER A 83 -9.30 -3.76 -1.75
CA SER A 83 -10.15 -4.91 -2.03
C SER A 83 -11.47 -4.45 -2.63
N ASN A 84 -12.00 -5.21 -3.61
CA ASN A 84 -13.32 -4.93 -4.16
C ASN A 84 -14.44 -5.25 -3.16
N HIS A 85 -14.14 -6.04 -2.14
CA HIS A 85 -15.10 -6.45 -1.13
C HIS A 85 -14.50 -6.25 0.27
N ALA A 86 -14.37 -4.98 0.66
CA ALA A 86 -13.80 -4.64 1.97
C ALA A 86 -14.85 -4.82 3.08
N THR A 87 -15.25 -6.07 3.30
CA THR A 87 -16.18 -6.42 4.37
C THR A 87 -15.51 -6.27 5.74
N ALA A 88 -16.30 -6.27 6.81
CA ALA A 88 -15.78 -6.21 8.17
C ALA A 88 -14.82 -7.36 8.46
N ASP A 89 -15.12 -8.57 7.98
CA ASP A 89 -14.26 -9.73 8.18
C ASP A 89 -12.92 -9.58 7.45
N ILE A 90 -12.95 -9.11 6.21
CA ILE A 90 -11.71 -8.86 5.44
C ILE A 90 -10.88 -7.77 6.11
N ARG A 91 -11.51 -6.69 6.56
CA ARG A 91 -10.80 -5.61 7.25
C ARG A 91 -10.13 -6.10 8.53
N ALA A 92 -10.84 -6.90 9.32
CA ALA A 92 -10.31 -7.47 10.56
C ALA A 92 -9.14 -8.42 10.28
N HIS A 93 -9.28 -9.30 9.29
CA HIS A 93 -8.24 -10.25 8.94
C HIS A 93 -6.97 -9.54 8.44
N CYS A 94 -7.12 -8.54 7.59
CA CYS A 94 -5.98 -7.76 7.12
C CYS A 94 -5.29 -7.01 8.26
N ALA A 95 -6.05 -6.43 9.18
CA ALA A 95 -5.49 -5.75 10.35
C ALA A 95 -4.68 -6.72 11.22
N GLU A 96 -5.18 -7.93 11.41
CA GLU A 96 -4.45 -8.97 12.15
C GLU A 96 -3.12 -9.33 11.49
N LEU A 97 -3.07 -9.28 10.16
CA LEU A 97 -1.85 -9.55 9.41
C LEU A 97 -0.90 -8.34 9.34
N GLY A 98 -1.30 -7.21 9.90
CA GLY A 98 -0.44 -6.05 10.01
C GLY A 98 -0.74 -4.90 9.04
N ALA A 99 -1.88 -4.94 8.34
CA ALA A 99 -2.28 -3.82 7.49
C ALA A 99 -2.62 -2.60 8.36
N ASP A 100 -2.13 -1.44 7.96
CA ASP A 100 -2.42 -0.19 8.65
C ASP A 100 -3.77 0.39 8.26
N ALA A 101 -4.24 0.08 7.05
CA ALA A 101 -5.55 0.50 6.57
C ALA A 101 -6.04 -0.43 5.47
N VAL A 102 -7.35 -0.49 5.30
CA VAL A 102 -8.00 -1.25 4.23
C VAL A 102 -9.03 -0.34 3.57
N PHE A 103 -8.99 -0.24 2.24
CA PHE A 103 -9.94 0.57 1.49
C PHE A 103 -10.65 -0.26 0.43
N ASP A 104 -11.91 0.07 0.17
CA ASP A 104 -12.66 -0.52 -0.92
C ASP A 104 -12.20 0.09 -2.23
N LYS A 105 -11.81 -0.76 -3.16
CA LYS A 105 -11.20 -0.37 -4.44
C LYS A 105 -12.18 0.36 -5.35
N SER A 106 -13.47 0.08 -5.23
CA SER A 106 -14.49 0.69 -6.10
C SER A 106 -15.11 1.96 -5.52
N THR A 107 -15.04 2.16 -4.19
CA THR A 107 -15.77 3.27 -3.55
C THR A 107 -14.89 4.16 -2.66
N GLU A 108 -13.67 3.75 -2.33
CA GLU A 108 -12.88 4.44 -1.31
C GLU A 108 -11.52 4.95 -1.79
N ILE A 109 -11.31 5.12 -3.09
CA ILE A 109 -10.03 5.65 -3.60
C ILE A 109 -9.77 7.06 -3.08
N GLU A 110 -10.80 7.89 -2.93
CA GLU A 110 -10.66 9.22 -2.36
C GLU A 110 -10.16 9.16 -0.92
N LYS A 111 -10.63 8.17 -0.15
CA LYS A 111 -10.15 7.96 1.22
C LYS A 111 -8.68 7.54 1.24
N LEU A 112 -8.26 6.74 0.27
CA LEU A 112 -6.85 6.38 0.14
C LEU A 112 -5.99 7.61 -0.14
N VAL A 113 -6.42 8.48 -1.05
CA VAL A 113 -5.72 9.74 -1.34
C VAL A 113 -5.59 10.58 -0.07
N ASN A 114 -6.69 10.74 0.65
CA ASN A 114 -6.70 11.51 1.90
C ASN A 114 -5.79 10.90 2.95
N TYR A 115 -5.76 9.58 3.03
CA TYR A 115 -4.86 8.87 3.94
C TYR A 115 -3.39 9.19 3.62
N CYS A 116 -3.02 9.13 2.34
CA CYS A 116 -1.66 9.44 1.91
C CYS A 116 -1.29 10.90 2.21
N CYS A 117 -2.22 11.83 1.99
CA CYS A 117 -1.99 13.23 2.31
C CYS A 117 -1.79 13.42 3.81
N ALA A 118 -2.60 12.77 4.63
CA ALA A 118 -2.48 12.86 6.09
C ALA A 118 -1.15 12.30 6.60
N LEU A 119 -0.67 11.21 6.01
CA LEU A 119 0.63 10.65 6.37
C LEU A 119 1.76 11.64 6.11
N GLN A 120 1.71 12.36 5.01
CA GLN A 120 2.75 13.31 4.66
C GLN A 120 2.71 14.57 5.53
N VAL A 121 1.52 15.01 5.92
CA VAL A 121 1.38 16.12 6.87
C VAL A 121 2.01 15.72 8.21
N THR A 122 1.72 14.52 8.70
CA THR A 122 2.30 14.03 9.95
C THR A 122 3.82 13.98 9.86
N ARG A 123 4.37 13.50 8.75
CA ARG A 123 5.82 13.44 8.53
C ARG A 123 6.45 14.83 8.48
N SER A 124 5.78 15.79 7.84
CA SER A 124 6.29 17.14 7.70
C SER A 124 6.37 17.91 9.02
N VAL A 125 5.42 17.68 9.92
CA VAL A 125 5.37 18.40 11.21
C VAL A 125 6.01 17.63 12.35
N TRP A 126 6.38 16.39 12.12
CA TRP A 126 6.98 15.56 13.14
C TRP A 126 8.40 16.04 13.46
N PRO A 127 8.72 16.34 14.73
CA PRO A 127 10.07 16.77 15.07
C PRO A 127 11.08 15.68 14.75
N LYS A 128 12.19 16.07 14.15
CA LYS A 128 13.26 15.11 13.90
C LYS A 128 14.02 14.83 15.18
N PRO A 129 14.43 13.59 15.43
CA PRO A 129 15.13 13.24 16.66
C PRO A 129 16.40 14.04 16.92
N SER A 130 17.04 14.52 15.86
CA SER A 130 18.28 15.28 15.97
C SER A 130 18.08 16.75 16.30
N GLU A 131 16.86 17.20 16.39
CA GLU A 131 16.52 18.62 16.62
C GLU A 131 16.19 18.91 18.07
#